data_64ffe64687421dd07dd5b6683f14ab44
#
_entry.id   64ffe64687421dd07dd5b6683f14ab44
#
_cell.length_a   1.000
_cell.length_b   1.000
_cell.length_c   1.000
_cell.angle_alpha   90.00
_cell.angle_beta   90.00
_cell.angle_gamma   90.00
#
_symmetry.space_group_name_H-M   'P 1'
#
loop_
_entity.id
_entity.type
_entity.pdbx_description
1 polymer ?
#
loop_
_entity_poly.entity_id
_entity_poly.type
_entity_poly.pdbx_seq_one_letter_code
_entity_poly.pdbx_strand_id
1 'polypeptide(L)'
;MQNYNSSNIKTLEFDALIIGGGGSGMRTSLELAKSGLKTAVVSKVFPTRSHTVSAQGGITCAIASADPNDDWRWHMYDTVKGSDYIGDQDAIEYMCSEGPKAVFELEHMGLPFSRFENGRIYQRPFCLLYTSPSPRDKRQSRMPSSA
;
A
#
# COMPACT_ATOMS: atom_id res chain seq x y z
N MET A 1 -1.23 -32.50 26.97
CA MET A 1 -0.30 -31.36 27.17
C MET A 1 1.09 -31.82 26.73
N GLN A 2 1.62 -31.27 25.64
CA GLN A 2 3.01 -31.56 25.22
C GLN A 2 3.97 -30.86 26.20
N ASN A 3 4.79 -31.63 26.89
CA ASN A 3 5.86 -31.09 27.70
C ASN A 3 6.91 -30.43 26.78
N TYR A 4 6.91 -29.13 26.69
CA TYR A 4 7.99 -28.38 26.06
C TYR A 4 9.24 -28.49 26.93
N ASN A 5 10.23 -29.21 26.45
CA ASN A 5 11.52 -29.32 27.07
C ASN A 5 12.22 -27.97 26.99
N SER A 6 12.39 -27.27 28.11
CA SER A 6 12.96 -25.92 28.19
C SER A 6 14.41 -25.79 27.69
N SER A 7 15.11 -26.92 27.52
CA SER A 7 16.49 -26.97 27.04
C SER A 7 16.67 -26.67 25.52
N ASN A 8 15.61 -26.57 24.74
CA ASN A 8 15.68 -26.33 23.29
C ASN A 8 15.05 -24.98 22.84
N ILE A 9 14.75 -24.09 23.78
CA ILE A 9 14.20 -22.78 23.47
C ILE A 9 15.34 -21.84 23.11
N LYS A 10 15.35 -21.37 21.83
CA LYS A 10 16.27 -20.33 21.38
C LYS A 10 15.64 -18.96 21.65
N THR A 11 16.28 -18.18 22.51
CA THR A 11 15.88 -16.79 22.77
C THR A 11 16.61 -15.87 21.81
N LEU A 12 15.90 -14.94 21.18
CA LEU A 12 16.42 -13.89 20.31
C LEU A 12 15.98 -12.54 20.84
N GLU A 13 16.90 -11.57 20.86
CA GLU A 13 16.64 -10.22 21.36
C GLU A 13 16.58 -9.23 20.21
N PHE A 14 15.56 -8.37 20.22
CA PHE A 14 15.30 -7.31 19.26
C PHE A 14 14.82 -6.06 20.00
N ASP A 15 15.08 -4.89 19.41
CA ASP A 15 14.59 -3.61 19.92
C ASP A 15 13.10 -3.42 19.64
N ALA A 16 12.61 -3.98 18.53
CA ALA A 16 11.23 -3.90 18.13
C ALA A 16 10.73 -5.22 17.52
N LEU A 17 9.50 -5.59 17.86
CA LEU A 17 8.80 -6.75 17.32
C LEU A 17 7.51 -6.29 16.61
N ILE A 18 7.40 -6.60 15.33
CA ILE A 18 6.23 -6.32 14.50
C ILE A 18 5.46 -7.61 14.27
N ILE A 19 4.18 -7.61 14.57
CA ILE A 19 3.29 -8.74 14.32
C ILE A 19 2.46 -8.46 13.06
N GLY A 20 2.80 -9.15 11.98
CA GLY A 20 2.18 -9.03 10.66
C GLY A 20 3.15 -8.54 9.59
N GLY A 21 3.33 -9.33 8.53
CA GLY A 21 4.21 -9.04 7.38
C GLY A 21 3.44 -8.51 6.16
N GLY A 22 2.34 -7.80 6.35
CA GLY A 22 1.63 -7.07 5.29
C GLY A 22 2.26 -5.71 4.99
N GLY A 23 1.61 -4.89 4.16
CA GLY A 23 2.11 -3.58 3.74
C GLY A 23 2.47 -2.67 4.92
N SER A 24 1.58 -2.56 5.91
CA SER A 24 1.81 -1.74 7.11
C SER A 24 3.00 -2.24 7.93
N GLY A 25 3.07 -3.56 8.20
CA GLY A 25 4.17 -4.12 8.97
C GLY A 25 5.51 -3.99 8.27
N MET A 26 5.56 -4.19 6.96
CA MET A 26 6.77 -4.01 6.17
C MET A 26 7.19 -2.54 6.12
N ARG A 27 6.26 -1.60 5.99
CA ARG A 27 6.55 -0.16 6.03
C ARG A 27 7.10 0.26 7.40
N THR A 28 6.46 -0.22 8.48
CA THR A 28 6.93 0.03 9.86
C THR A 28 8.32 -0.53 10.08
N SER A 29 8.60 -1.76 9.62
CA SER A 29 9.92 -2.37 9.78
C SER A 29 11.01 -1.59 9.07
N LEU A 30 10.69 -1.02 7.90
CA LEU A 30 11.61 -0.19 7.13
C LEU A 30 11.98 1.09 7.87
N GLU A 31 11.00 1.78 8.47
CA GLU A 31 11.26 3.01 9.23
C GLU A 31 12.06 2.74 10.52
N LEU A 32 11.74 1.67 11.23
CA LEU A 32 12.50 1.26 12.41
C LEU A 32 13.94 0.89 12.06
N ALA A 33 14.14 0.17 10.95
CA ALA A 33 15.48 -0.17 10.47
C ALA A 33 16.28 1.06 10.04
N LYS A 34 15.64 2.04 9.37
CA LYS A 34 16.27 3.35 9.04
C LYS A 34 16.71 4.10 10.31
N SER A 35 15.99 3.93 11.41
CA SER A 35 16.34 4.51 12.71
C SER A 35 17.43 3.73 13.45
N GLY A 36 18.00 2.69 12.83
CA GLY A 36 19.08 1.89 13.41
C GLY A 36 18.63 0.81 14.40
N LEU A 37 17.32 0.59 14.54
CA LEU A 37 16.78 -0.40 15.46
C LEU A 37 16.85 -1.82 14.88
N LYS A 38 17.25 -2.78 15.71
CA LYS A 38 17.20 -4.21 15.38
C LYS A 38 15.76 -4.70 15.46
N THR A 39 15.15 -4.92 14.30
CA THR A 39 13.72 -5.20 14.19
C THR A 39 13.47 -6.65 13.76
N ALA A 40 12.46 -7.28 14.36
CA ALA A 40 11.91 -8.57 13.91
C ALA A 40 10.47 -8.40 13.41
N VAL A 41 10.14 -9.13 12.34
CA VAL A 41 8.77 -9.24 11.84
C VAL A 41 8.31 -10.68 11.98
N VAL A 42 7.25 -10.90 12.74
CA VAL A 42 6.60 -12.22 12.87
C VAL A 42 5.35 -12.23 12.00
N SER A 43 5.27 -13.18 11.11
CA SER A 43 4.14 -13.30 10.18
C SER A 43 3.69 -14.74 10.02
N LYS A 44 2.37 -14.95 9.90
CA LYS A 44 1.79 -16.27 9.65
C LYS A 44 2.16 -16.82 8.26
N VAL A 45 2.33 -15.92 7.29
CA VAL A 45 2.66 -16.26 5.91
C VAL A 45 3.84 -15.42 5.45
N PHE A 46 4.50 -15.85 4.39
CA PHE A 46 5.53 -15.02 3.74
C PHE A 46 4.96 -13.65 3.34
N PRO A 47 5.73 -12.55 3.49
CA PRO A 47 5.27 -11.21 3.10
C PRO A 47 4.74 -11.14 1.66
N THR A 48 5.33 -11.92 0.75
CA THR A 48 4.89 -12.05 -0.66
C THR A 48 3.54 -12.76 -0.84
N ARG A 49 2.97 -13.32 0.22
CA ARG A 49 1.62 -13.91 0.26
C ARG A 49 0.65 -13.12 1.15
N SER A 50 1.04 -11.92 1.56
CA SER A 50 0.18 -11.03 2.32
C SER A 50 -1.03 -10.56 1.50
N HIS A 51 -2.06 -10.10 2.19
CA HIS A 51 -3.25 -9.53 1.53
C HIS A 51 -2.87 -8.32 0.64
N THR A 52 -1.96 -7.46 1.09
CA THR A 52 -1.44 -6.34 0.31
C THR A 52 -0.84 -6.78 -1.02
N VAL A 53 -0.08 -7.88 -1.03
CA VAL A 53 0.51 -8.43 -2.26
C VAL A 53 -0.54 -9.10 -3.14
N SER A 54 -1.59 -9.69 -2.56
CA SER A 54 -2.69 -10.33 -3.29
C SER A 54 -3.69 -9.33 -3.85
N ALA A 55 -3.73 -8.10 -3.32
CA ALA A 55 -4.61 -7.05 -3.80
C ALA A 55 -4.28 -6.69 -5.25
N GLN A 56 -5.32 -6.41 -6.03
CA GLN A 56 -5.26 -5.98 -7.42
C GLN A 56 -6.09 -4.70 -7.53
N GLY A 57 -5.80 -3.85 -8.52
CA GLY A 57 -6.59 -2.65 -8.75
C GLY A 57 -5.80 -1.34 -8.68
N GLY A 58 -4.49 -1.41 -8.43
CA GLY A 58 -3.63 -0.25 -8.39
C GLY A 58 -3.70 0.54 -7.08
N ILE A 59 -3.22 1.76 -7.12
CA ILE A 59 -3.20 2.69 -5.99
C ILE A 59 -4.02 3.91 -6.38
N THR A 60 -5.07 4.20 -5.62
CA THR A 60 -5.85 5.43 -5.78
C THR A 60 -5.11 6.56 -5.11
N CYS A 61 -4.72 7.59 -5.87
CA CYS A 61 -3.99 8.73 -5.35
C CYS A 61 -4.02 9.89 -6.34
N ALA A 62 -4.15 11.11 -5.83
CA ALA A 62 -4.16 12.34 -6.60
C ALA A 62 -2.72 12.80 -6.88
N ILE A 63 -2.13 12.37 -7.99
CA ILE A 63 -0.76 12.75 -8.40
C ILE A 63 -0.71 13.70 -9.60
N ALA A 64 -1.86 14.14 -10.10
CA ALA A 64 -2.01 15.10 -11.20
C ALA A 64 -1.24 14.71 -12.48
N SER A 65 -1.09 13.42 -12.76
CA SER A 65 -0.38 12.95 -13.96
C SER A 65 -1.26 12.99 -15.20
N ALA A 66 -2.55 12.64 -15.07
CA ALA A 66 -3.51 12.61 -16.17
C ALA A 66 -4.27 13.93 -16.29
N ASP A 67 -4.66 14.50 -15.16
CA ASP A 67 -5.40 15.77 -15.08
C ASP A 67 -4.63 16.71 -14.11
N PRO A 68 -4.22 17.90 -14.56
CA PRO A 68 -3.53 18.86 -13.69
C PRO A 68 -4.41 19.41 -12.54
N ASN A 69 -5.72 19.26 -12.62
CA ASN A 69 -6.67 19.67 -11.57
C ASN A 69 -6.92 18.56 -10.53
N ASP A 70 -6.30 17.39 -10.69
CA ASP A 70 -6.39 16.28 -9.73
C ASP A 70 -5.75 16.70 -8.39
N ASP A 71 -6.57 16.75 -7.34
CA ASP A 71 -6.19 17.24 -6.02
C ASP A 71 -6.61 16.25 -4.93
N TRP A 72 -5.78 16.06 -3.92
CA TRP A 72 -6.04 15.13 -2.82
C TRP A 72 -7.33 15.47 -2.04
N ARG A 73 -7.82 16.72 -2.08
CA ARG A 73 -9.09 17.11 -1.43
C ARG A 73 -10.28 16.47 -2.08
N TRP A 74 -10.25 16.28 -3.42
CA TRP A 74 -11.26 15.51 -4.13
C TRP A 74 -11.21 14.04 -3.75
N HIS A 75 -10.00 13.48 -3.61
CA HIS A 75 -9.81 12.13 -3.10
C HIS A 75 -10.39 11.97 -1.68
N MET A 76 -10.12 12.92 -0.79
CA MET A 76 -10.69 12.94 0.55
C MET A 76 -12.23 13.01 0.50
N TYR A 77 -12.79 13.92 -0.29
CA TYR A 77 -14.25 14.07 -0.43
C TYR A 77 -14.91 12.77 -0.88
N ASP A 78 -14.39 12.13 -1.92
CA ASP A 78 -14.93 10.87 -2.43
C ASP A 78 -14.78 9.72 -1.44
N THR A 79 -13.69 9.69 -0.67
CA THR A 79 -13.45 8.67 0.34
C THR A 79 -14.40 8.83 1.54
N VAL A 80 -14.60 10.06 2.03
CA VAL A 80 -15.56 10.36 3.10
C VAL A 80 -16.97 10.00 2.66
N LYS A 81 -17.37 10.40 1.46
CA LYS A 81 -18.68 10.09 0.89
C LYS A 81 -18.86 8.58 0.65
N GLY A 82 -17.84 7.91 0.12
CA GLY A 82 -17.87 6.46 -0.14
C GLY A 82 -17.90 5.60 1.12
N SER A 83 -17.48 6.16 2.25
CA SER A 83 -17.59 5.53 3.58
C SER A 83 -18.90 5.87 4.30
N ASP A 84 -19.89 6.43 3.62
CA ASP A 84 -21.16 6.88 4.20
C ASP A 84 -20.98 7.85 5.38
N TYR A 85 -19.91 8.65 5.40
CA TYR A 85 -19.53 9.59 6.45
C TYR A 85 -19.22 8.97 7.81
N ILE A 86 -19.08 7.64 7.90
CA ILE A 86 -18.76 6.94 9.15
C ILE A 86 -17.26 6.65 9.32
N GLY A 87 -16.46 6.91 8.30
CA GLY A 87 -15.01 6.78 8.38
C GLY A 87 -14.38 7.84 9.30
N ASP A 88 -13.23 7.53 9.89
CA ASP A 88 -12.42 8.50 10.61
C ASP A 88 -11.88 9.54 9.62
N GLN A 89 -12.43 10.77 9.68
CA GLN A 89 -12.15 11.80 8.68
C GLN A 89 -10.73 12.35 8.81
N ASP A 90 -10.16 12.41 10.01
CA ASP A 90 -8.78 12.85 10.22
C ASP A 90 -7.79 11.84 9.62
N ALA A 91 -8.06 10.53 9.79
CA ALA A 91 -7.27 9.48 9.17
C ALA A 91 -7.40 9.49 7.64
N ILE A 92 -8.59 9.77 7.10
CA ILE A 92 -8.84 9.89 5.66
C ILE A 92 -8.08 11.10 5.10
N GLU A 93 -8.14 12.27 5.76
CA GLU A 93 -7.41 13.47 5.35
C GLU A 93 -5.91 13.19 5.29
N TYR A 94 -5.35 12.61 6.36
CA TYR A 94 -3.95 12.24 6.41
C TYR A 94 -3.56 11.28 5.28
N MET A 95 -4.34 10.23 5.06
CA MET A 95 -4.10 9.26 3.99
C MET A 95 -4.10 9.93 2.61
N CYS A 96 -5.08 10.77 2.33
CA CYS A 96 -5.23 11.39 1.02
C CYS A 96 -4.15 12.46 0.77
N SER A 97 -3.80 13.25 1.77
CA SER A 97 -2.78 14.31 1.66
C SER A 97 -1.36 13.76 1.52
N GLU A 98 -1.03 12.66 2.23
CA GLU A 98 0.28 12.01 2.16
C GLU A 98 0.40 10.99 1.01
N GLY A 99 -0.72 10.62 0.40
CA GLY A 99 -0.78 9.63 -0.68
C GLY A 99 0.18 9.91 -1.84
N PRO A 100 0.25 11.13 -2.41
CA PRO A 100 1.16 11.47 -3.49
C PRO A 100 2.62 11.18 -3.15
N LYS A 101 3.04 11.57 -1.96
CA LYS A 101 4.40 11.32 -1.47
C LYS A 101 4.71 9.83 -1.35
N ALA A 102 3.75 9.05 -0.84
CA ALA A 102 3.89 7.60 -0.73
C ALA A 102 4.02 6.91 -2.10
N VAL A 103 3.29 7.38 -3.12
CA VAL A 103 3.39 6.84 -4.50
C VAL A 103 4.77 7.09 -5.08
N PHE A 104 5.29 8.32 -4.97
CA PHE A 104 6.63 8.65 -5.47
C PHE A 104 7.73 7.93 -4.69
N GLU A 105 7.55 7.72 -3.38
CA GLU A 105 8.48 6.92 -2.58
C GLU A 105 8.53 5.46 -3.05
N LEU A 106 7.38 4.85 -3.34
CA LEU A 106 7.30 3.50 -3.90
C LEU A 106 7.96 3.42 -5.29
N GLU A 107 7.78 4.45 -6.11
CA GLU A 107 8.47 4.56 -7.41
C GLU A 107 9.99 4.57 -7.24
N HIS A 108 10.51 5.39 -6.33
CA HIS A 108 11.94 5.44 -6.02
C HIS A 108 12.49 4.13 -5.42
N MET A 109 11.64 3.35 -4.75
CA MET A 109 11.97 1.99 -4.29
C MET A 109 11.95 0.95 -5.41
N GLY A 110 11.62 1.35 -6.64
CA GLY A 110 11.64 0.47 -7.82
C GLY A 110 10.30 -0.16 -8.17
N LEU A 111 9.16 0.33 -7.65
CA LEU A 111 7.85 -0.14 -8.09
C LEU A 111 7.60 0.30 -9.54
N PRO A 112 7.47 -0.63 -10.50
CA PRO A 112 7.34 -0.30 -11.92
C PRO A 112 5.91 0.09 -12.26
N PHE A 113 5.53 1.33 -12.03
CA PHE A 113 4.25 1.87 -12.50
C PHE A 113 4.18 1.91 -14.03
N SER A 114 2.98 1.72 -14.58
CA SER A 114 2.71 2.03 -15.99
C SER A 114 2.89 3.53 -16.23
N ARG A 115 3.33 3.90 -17.47
CA ARG A 115 3.63 5.29 -17.78
C ARG A 115 2.92 5.73 -19.05
N PHE A 116 2.64 7.02 -19.13
CA PHE A 116 2.33 7.71 -20.39
C PHE A 116 3.59 7.82 -21.26
N GLU A 117 3.40 8.15 -22.53
CA GLU A 117 4.51 8.38 -23.47
C GLU A 117 5.47 9.51 -23.01
N ASN A 118 4.93 10.49 -22.28
CA ASN A 118 5.72 11.60 -21.69
C ASN A 118 6.50 11.19 -20.42
N GLY A 119 6.50 9.91 -20.04
CA GLY A 119 7.21 9.38 -18.88
C GLY A 119 6.52 9.56 -17.53
N ARG A 120 5.39 10.28 -17.44
CA ARG A 120 4.62 10.40 -16.20
C ARG A 120 3.97 9.08 -15.82
N ILE A 121 3.74 8.84 -14.52
CA ILE A 121 2.99 7.69 -14.05
C ILE A 121 1.59 7.71 -14.67
N TYR A 122 1.19 6.61 -15.29
CA TYR A 122 -0.12 6.48 -15.89
C TYR A 122 -1.20 6.48 -14.83
N GLN A 123 -2.21 7.34 -15.00
CA GLN A 123 -3.43 7.35 -14.20
C GLN A 123 -4.63 7.08 -15.11
N ARG A 124 -5.63 6.38 -14.57
CA ARG A 124 -6.92 6.17 -15.24
C ARG A 124 -8.04 6.73 -14.37
N PRO A 125 -9.11 7.25 -14.97
CA PRO A 125 -10.30 7.62 -14.23
C PRO A 125 -10.87 6.42 -13.48
N PHE A 126 -11.19 6.61 -12.21
CA PHE A 126 -11.90 5.62 -11.41
C PHE A 126 -12.98 6.35 -10.60
N CYS A 127 -14.22 6.35 -11.10
CA CYS A 127 -15.28 7.23 -10.67
C CYS A 127 -14.88 8.70 -10.84
N LEU A 128 -14.77 9.49 -9.77
CA LEU A 128 -14.26 10.87 -9.78
C LEU A 128 -12.76 10.96 -9.49
N LEU A 129 -12.10 9.80 -9.25
CA LEU A 129 -10.69 9.70 -8.87
C LEU A 129 -9.84 9.11 -9.97
N TYR A 130 -8.54 9.40 -9.90
CA TYR A 130 -7.54 8.78 -10.76
C TYR A 130 -6.77 7.71 -9.99
N THR A 131 -6.61 6.54 -10.59
CA THR A 131 -5.80 5.44 -10.02
C THR A 131 -4.56 5.21 -10.85
N SER A 132 -3.44 4.98 -10.18
CA SER A 132 -2.19 4.57 -10.83
C SER A 132 -2.15 3.05 -10.92
N PRO A 133 -2.35 2.45 -12.12
CA PRO A 133 -2.37 1.00 -12.26
C PRO A 133 -1.01 0.40 -11.98
N SER A 134 -1.02 -0.68 -11.20
CA SER A 134 0.15 -1.51 -10.97
C SER A 134 0.32 -2.53 -12.10
N PRO A 135 1.50 -3.16 -12.23
CA PRO A 135 1.71 -4.22 -13.22
C PRO A 135 0.73 -5.39 -13.12
N ARG A 136 0.05 -5.55 -11.98
CA ARG A 136 -0.95 -6.58 -11.76
C ARG A 136 -2.29 -6.29 -12.43
N ASP A 137 -2.63 -5.02 -12.63
CA ASP A 137 -3.91 -4.61 -13.24
C ASP A 137 -4.03 -5.06 -14.68
N LYS A 138 -2.92 -5.20 -15.39
CA LYS A 138 -2.88 -5.73 -16.78
C LYS A 138 -3.44 -7.15 -16.89
N ARG A 139 -3.51 -7.92 -15.81
CA ARG A 139 -4.08 -9.27 -15.82
C ARG A 139 -5.61 -9.26 -15.71
N GLN A 140 -6.21 -8.25 -15.11
CA GLN A 140 -7.67 -8.11 -15.00
C GLN A 140 -8.33 -7.62 -16.29
N SER A 141 -7.63 -6.85 -17.12
CA SER A 141 -8.16 -6.39 -18.40
C SER A 141 -8.37 -7.51 -19.46
N ARG A 142 -8.09 -8.76 -19.09
CA ARG A 142 -8.30 -9.94 -19.94
C ARG A 142 -9.55 -10.75 -19.61
N MET A 143 -10.44 -10.26 -18.77
CA MET A 143 -11.77 -10.86 -18.71
C MET A 143 -12.50 -10.56 -20.01
N PRO A 144 -12.95 -11.58 -20.78
CA PRO A 144 -13.78 -11.34 -21.93
C PRO A 144 -15.04 -10.63 -21.44
N SER A 145 -15.35 -9.50 -22.07
CA SER A 145 -16.67 -8.93 -21.94
C SER A 145 -17.65 -10.00 -22.41
N SER A 146 -18.29 -10.67 -21.49
CA SER A 146 -19.42 -11.54 -21.83
C SER A 146 -20.45 -10.66 -22.49
N ALA A 147 -20.69 -10.93 -23.76
CA ALA A 147 -21.77 -10.38 -24.55
C ALA A 147 -23.12 -10.65 -23.91
#